data_4d2eaa392f805721779a1d1401c58fed
#
_entry.id   4d2eaa392f805721779a1d1401c58fed
#
_cell.length_a   1.000
_cell.length_b   1.000
_cell.length_c   1.000
_cell.angle_alpha   90.00
_cell.angle_beta   90.00
_cell.angle_gamma   90.00
#
_symmetry.space_group_name_H-M   'P 1'
#
loop_
_entity.id
_entity.type
_entity.pdbx_description
1 polymer ?
#
loop_
_entity_poly.entity_id
_entity_poly.type
_entity_poly.pdbx_seq_one_letter_code
_entity_poly.pdbx_strand_id
1 'polypeptide(L)'
;KNSYLCVLKEIENFTKYINKIDKDPIIIFQADHGQLPQSIFSNYNLSKKDLINLKSSIFNLIIAPEECFAKYFKPKSNINSIIFGLNCAYGYNIKYKEDIFYDSFYENSPKYGLVEGYKHKNIININ
;
A
#
# COMPACT_ATOMS: atom_id res chain seq x y z
N LYS A 1 -5.71 13.66 -13.35
CA LYS A 1 -7.01 13.55 -12.63
C LYS A 1 -7.91 12.50 -13.28
N ASN A 2 -7.97 12.44 -14.61
CA ASN A 2 -8.81 11.46 -15.32
C ASN A 2 -8.32 10.02 -15.21
N SER A 3 -7.00 9.78 -15.18
CA SER A 3 -6.42 8.43 -15.08
C SER A 3 -6.78 7.73 -13.78
N TYR A 4 -6.75 8.45 -12.65
CA TYR A 4 -7.12 7.88 -11.35
C TYR A 4 -8.59 7.47 -11.29
N LEU A 5 -9.50 8.30 -11.81
CA LEU A 5 -10.93 7.99 -11.87
C LEU A 5 -11.21 6.80 -12.80
N CYS A 6 -10.44 6.68 -13.89
CA CYS A 6 -10.53 5.53 -14.78
C CYS A 6 -10.16 4.22 -14.04
N VAL A 7 -9.04 4.22 -13.31
CA VAL A 7 -8.62 3.05 -12.52
C VAL A 7 -9.66 2.67 -11.47
N LEU A 8 -10.22 3.64 -10.74
CA LEU A 8 -11.28 3.36 -9.75
C LEU A 8 -12.52 2.73 -10.40
N LYS A 9 -12.89 3.19 -11.60
CA LYS A 9 -14.02 2.62 -12.34
C LYS A 9 -13.74 1.17 -12.77
N GLU A 10 -12.52 0.87 -13.21
CA GLU A 10 -12.12 -0.49 -13.55
C GLU A 10 -12.10 -1.41 -12.33
N ILE A 11 -11.63 -0.94 -11.18
CA ILE A 11 -11.69 -1.66 -9.91
C ILE A 11 -13.15 -1.97 -9.54
N GLU A 12 -14.05 -0.99 -9.67
CA GLU A 12 -15.47 -1.18 -9.41
C GLU A 12 -16.09 -2.22 -10.34
N ASN A 13 -15.80 -2.12 -11.65
CA ASN A 13 -16.30 -3.07 -12.65
C ASN A 13 -15.79 -4.49 -12.39
N PHE A 14 -14.51 -4.63 -12.09
CA PHE A 14 -13.88 -5.90 -11.74
C PHE A 14 -14.52 -6.51 -10.49
N THR A 15 -14.69 -5.71 -9.45
CA THR A 15 -15.33 -6.16 -8.20
C THR A 15 -16.76 -6.65 -8.46
N LYS A 16 -17.55 -5.89 -9.24
CA LYS A 16 -18.92 -6.30 -9.64
C LYS A 16 -18.92 -7.60 -10.43
N TYR A 17 -17.93 -7.82 -11.29
CA TYR A 17 -17.79 -9.04 -12.04
C TYR A 17 -17.47 -10.24 -11.12
N ILE A 18 -16.48 -10.09 -10.24
CA ILE A 18 -16.11 -11.15 -9.29
C ILE A 18 -17.28 -11.52 -8.37
N ASN A 19 -18.01 -10.54 -7.83
CA ASN A 19 -19.17 -10.78 -6.96
C ASN A 19 -20.34 -11.54 -7.65
N LYS A 20 -20.33 -11.66 -8.98
CA LYS A 20 -21.32 -12.49 -9.69
C LYS A 20 -20.94 -13.96 -9.71
N ILE A 21 -19.65 -14.28 -9.62
CA ILE A 21 -19.11 -15.63 -9.74
C ILE A 21 -18.66 -16.20 -8.40
N ASP A 22 -18.37 -15.35 -7.44
CA ASP A 22 -18.00 -15.70 -6.06
C ASP A 22 -18.78 -14.80 -5.10
N LYS A 23 -19.44 -15.42 -4.11
CA LYS A 23 -20.26 -14.70 -3.13
C LYS A 23 -19.42 -14.06 -2.01
N ASP A 24 -18.28 -14.67 -1.72
CA ASP A 24 -17.43 -14.30 -0.59
C ASP A 24 -15.97 -14.08 -1.03
N PRO A 25 -15.73 -13.24 -2.05
CA PRO A 25 -14.41 -13.09 -2.61
C PRO A 25 -13.48 -12.34 -1.65
N ILE A 26 -12.22 -12.69 -1.68
CA ILE A 26 -11.16 -11.92 -1.04
C ILE A 26 -10.35 -11.24 -2.13
N ILE A 27 -10.49 -9.92 -2.21
CA ILE A 27 -9.84 -9.11 -3.24
C ILE A 27 -8.99 -8.04 -2.56
N ILE A 28 -7.73 -7.93 -2.95
CA ILE A 28 -6.81 -6.94 -2.43
C ILE A 28 -6.22 -6.15 -3.60
N PHE A 29 -6.53 -4.86 -3.65
CA PHE A 29 -5.93 -3.92 -4.59
C PHE A 29 -4.94 -3.06 -3.83
N GLN A 30 -3.69 -3.08 -4.26
CA GLN A 30 -2.62 -2.34 -3.60
C GLN A 30 -1.75 -1.60 -4.60
N ALA A 31 -1.31 -0.39 -4.22
CA ALA A 31 -0.19 0.26 -4.85
C ALA A 31 1.11 -0.15 -4.13
N ASP A 32 2.20 -0.19 -4.85
CA ASP A 32 3.53 -0.48 -4.33
C ASP A 32 4.12 0.67 -3.51
N HIS A 33 3.74 1.91 -3.87
CA HIS A 33 4.14 3.13 -3.17
C HIS A 33 3.07 4.23 -3.27
N GLY A 34 3.19 5.26 -2.44
CA GLY A 34 2.39 6.47 -2.54
C GLY A 34 2.82 7.34 -3.73
N GLN A 35 2.01 8.35 -4.01
CA GLN A 35 2.26 9.25 -5.14
C GLN A 35 3.32 10.30 -4.78
N LEU A 36 4.33 10.42 -5.63
CA LEU A 36 5.28 11.53 -5.62
C LEU A 36 5.23 12.25 -6.96
N PRO A 37 4.33 13.20 -7.15
CA PRO A 37 4.34 14.01 -8.37
C PRO A 37 5.64 14.79 -8.42
N GLN A 38 6.43 14.60 -9.46
CA GLN A 38 7.67 15.35 -9.68
C GLN A 38 7.46 16.87 -9.62
N SER A 39 6.27 17.34 -10.02
CA SER A 39 5.85 18.74 -9.95
C SER A 39 5.68 19.26 -8.51
N ILE A 40 5.49 18.39 -7.51
CA ILE A 40 5.36 18.82 -6.12
C ILE A 40 6.74 19.20 -5.53
N PHE A 41 7.83 18.60 -6.02
CA PHE A 41 9.18 18.91 -5.52
C PHE A 41 9.64 20.32 -5.90
N SER A 42 9.20 20.84 -7.04
CA SER A 42 9.64 22.14 -7.55
C SER A 42 8.80 23.32 -7.06
N ASN A 43 7.55 23.09 -6.65
CA ASN A 43 6.57 24.17 -6.44
C ASN A 43 6.04 24.29 -5.01
N TYR A 44 6.33 23.33 -4.12
CA TYR A 44 5.86 23.34 -2.74
C TYR A 44 7.02 23.09 -1.78
N ASN A 45 7.20 24.00 -0.80
CA ASN A 45 8.09 23.80 0.34
C ASN A 45 7.46 22.78 1.30
N LEU A 46 7.37 21.52 0.87
CA LEU A 46 6.89 20.44 1.72
C LEU A 46 7.91 20.12 2.79
N SER A 47 7.43 19.95 4.02
CA SER A 47 8.28 19.46 5.08
C SER A 47 8.71 18.01 4.78
N LYS A 48 9.82 17.57 5.38
CA LYS A 48 10.26 16.17 5.30
C LYS A 48 9.15 15.19 5.74
N LYS A 49 8.37 15.57 6.76
CA LYS A 49 7.24 14.79 7.25
C LYS A 49 6.14 14.64 6.20
N ASP A 50 5.81 15.71 5.47
CA ASP A 50 4.79 15.67 4.42
C ASP A 50 5.22 14.79 3.26
N LEU A 51 6.50 14.87 2.85
CA LEU A 51 7.07 14.00 1.82
C LEU A 51 7.00 12.53 2.21
N ILE A 52 7.34 12.20 3.45
CA ILE A 52 7.25 10.85 3.98
C ILE A 52 5.80 10.37 3.98
N ASN A 53 4.87 11.19 4.46
CA ASN A 53 3.45 10.86 4.47
C ASN A 53 2.92 10.60 3.06
N LEU A 54 3.29 11.41 2.07
CA LEU A 54 2.90 11.20 0.68
C LEU A 54 3.45 9.90 0.10
N LYS A 55 4.71 9.56 0.40
CA LYS A 55 5.34 8.32 -0.05
C LYS A 55 4.74 7.08 0.59
N SER A 56 4.43 7.14 1.89
CA SER A 56 3.86 6.03 2.65
C SER A 56 2.35 5.87 2.48
N SER A 57 1.65 6.90 1.97
CA SER A 57 0.21 6.84 1.70
C SER A 57 -0.07 6.04 0.43
N ILE A 58 -0.15 4.73 0.59
CA ILE A 58 -0.45 3.80 -0.50
C ILE A 58 -1.96 3.64 -0.67
N PHE A 59 -2.37 3.39 -1.92
CA PHE A 59 -3.71 2.88 -2.16
C PHE A 59 -3.80 1.44 -1.67
N ASN A 60 -4.72 1.16 -0.77
CA ASN A 60 -4.95 -0.18 -0.23
C ASN A 60 -6.45 -0.39 -0.02
N LEU A 61 -7.08 -1.17 -0.89
CA LEU A 61 -8.48 -1.54 -0.81
C LEU A 61 -8.59 -3.05 -0.63
N ILE A 62 -9.29 -3.45 0.43
CA ILE A 62 -9.56 -4.85 0.73
C ILE A 62 -11.06 -5.08 0.71
N ILE A 63 -11.49 -6.07 -0.05
CA ILE A 63 -12.84 -6.60 -0.10
C ILE A 63 -12.75 -8.02 0.41
N ALA A 64 -13.53 -8.35 1.42
CA ALA A 64 -13.54 -9.67 2.04
C ALA A 64 -14.88 -9.88 2.78
N PRO A 65 -15.25 -11.12 3.13
CA PRO A 65 -16.37 -11.40 4.00
C PRO A 65 -16.29 -10.65 5.34
N GLU A 66 -17.45 -10.27 5.88
CA GLU A 66 -17.54 -9.47 7.12
C GLU A 66 -16.91 -10.20 8.32
N GLU A 67 -17.06 -11.52 8.38
CA GLU A 67 -16.44 -12.35 9.41
C GLU A 67 -14.91 -12.27 9.44
N CYS A 68 -14.28 -12.00 8.29
CA CYS A 68 -12.82 -11.81 8.24
C CYS A 68 -12.41 -10.52 8.96
N PHE A 69 -13.16 -9.44 8.75
CA PHE A 69 -12.91 -8.18 9.45
C PHE A 69 -13.29 -8.24 10.94
N ALA A 70 -14.24 -9.08 11.30
CA ALA A 70 -14.59 -9.33 12.70
C ALA A 70 -13.51 -10.13 13.44
N LYS A 71 -12.84 -11.05 12.73
CA LYS A 71 -11.83 -11.95 13.31
C LYS A 71 -10.41 -11.38 13.28
N TYR A 72 -10.06 -10.62 12.25
CA TYR A 72 -8.71 -10.11 12.03
C TYR A 72 -8.68 -8.58 11.99
N PHE A 73 -7.63 -7.98 12.55
CA PHE A 73 -7.46 -6.53 12.48
C PHE A 73 -7.34 -6.06 11.05
N LYS A 74 -7.96 -4.93 10.73
CA LYS A 74 -7.80 -4.25 9.45
C LYS A 74 -6.35 -3.84 9.25
N PRO A 75 -5.66 -4.37 8.23
CA PRO A 75 -4.24 -4.09 8.02
C PRO A 75 -4.01 -2.66 7.50
N LYS A 76 -2.84 -2.10 7.81
CA LYS A 76 -2.40 -0.79 7.34
C LYS A 76 -1.29 -0.88 6.31
N SER A 77 -0.47 -1.93 6.34
CA SER A 77 0.65 -2.13 5.42
C SER A 77 0.35 -3.18 4.35
N ASN A 78 1.08 -3.13 3.24
CA ASN A 78 0.95 -4.09 2.15
C ASN A 78 1.19 -5.53 2.62
N ILE A 79 2.22 -5.75 3.42
CA ILE A 79 2.54 -7.08 3.94
C ILE A 79 1.42 -7.63 4.82
N ASN A 80 0.83 -6.78 5.69
CA ASN A 80 -0.25 -7.20 6.57
C ASN A 80 -1.56 -7.40 5.81
N SER A 81 -1.79 -6.73 4.69
CA SER A 81 -2.93 -7.00 3.81
C SER A 81 -2.86 -8.38 3.19
N ILE A 82 -1.67 -8.82 2.77
CA ILE A 82 -1.46 -10.19 2.28
C ILE A 82 -1.68 -11.20 3.41
N ILE A 83 -1.15 -10.93 4.60
CA ILE A 83 -1.34 -11.79 5.78
C ILE A 83 -2.83 -11.88 6.14
N PHE A 84 -3.56 -10.76 6.10
CA PHE A 84 -5.01 -10.74 6.29
C PHE A 84 -5.71 -11.66 5.29
N GLY A 85 -5.39 -11.51 4.00
CA GLY A 85 -5.98 -12.32 2.95
C GLY A 85 -5.72 -13.82 3.14
N LEU A 86 -4.50 -14.21 3.48
CA LEU A 86 -4.14 -15.61 3.76
C LEU A 86 -4.85 -16.17 5.00
N ASN A 87 -4.91 -15.38 6.06
CA ASN A 87 -5.61 -15.77 7.29
C ASN A 87 -7.11 -15.93 7.03
N CYS A 88 -7.70 -15.02 6.26
CA CYS A 88 -9.10 -15.08 5.89
C CYS A 88 -9.42 -16.28 4.98
N ALA A 89 -8.66 -16.45 3.90
CA ALA A 89 -8.93 -17.48 2.88
C ALA A 89 -8.73 -18.89 3.39
N TYR A 90 -7.70 -19.10 4.20
CA TYR A 90 -7.25 -20.46 4.60
C TYR A 90 -7.36 -20.73 6.09
N GLY A 91 -7.83 -19.77 6.87
CA GLY A 91 -7.91 -19.91 8.33
C GLY A 91 -6.54 -19.98 9.01
N TYR A 92 -5.49 -19.52 8.36
CA TYR A 92 -4.16 -19.43 8.94
C TYR A 92 -4.15 -18.46 10.12
N ASN A 93 -3.21 -18.64 11.02
CA ASN A 93 -3.01 -17.73 12.15
C ASN A 93 -1.62 -17.07 12.06
N ILE A 94 -1.33 -16.52 10.90
CA ILE A 94 -0.08 -15.81 10.66
C ILE A 94 -0.13 -14.49 11.42
N LYS A 95 0.84 -14.24 12.28
CA LYS A 95 0.96 -13.00 13.03
C LYS A 95 1.29 -11.83 12.09
N TYR A 96 0.60 -10.71 12.28
CA TYR A 96 0.92 -9.48 11.59
C TYR A 96 2.34 -9.02 11.92
N LYS A 97 2.96 -8.42 10.94
CA LYS A 97 4.24 -7.73 11.11
C LYS A 97 4.00 -6.33 11.63
N GLU A 98 5.03 -5.75 12.20
CA GLU A 98 5.01 -4.33 12.55
C GLU A 98 4.80 -3.49 11.29
N ASP A 99 3.90 -2.49 11.37
CA ASP A 99 3.62 -1.58 10.26
C ASP A 99 4.75 -0.54 10.17
N ILE A 100 5.80 -0.88 9.41
CA ILE A 100 7.00 -0.05 9.23
C ILE A 100 7.11 0.35 7.76
N PHE A 101 7.40 1.60 7.52
CA PHE A 101 7.75 2.14 6.22
C PHE A 101 9.24 2.48 6.16
N TYR A 102 9.94 1.92 5.17
CA TYR A 102 11.34 2.22 4.92
C TYR A 102 11.44 3.26 3.80
N ASP A 103 11.94 4.44 4.12
CA ASP A 103 12.22 5.47 3.12
C ASP A 103 13.70 5.53 2.79
N SER A 104 14.02 5.33 1.50
CA SER A 104 15.37 5.50 0.99
C SER A 104 15.49 6.88 0.35
N PHE A 105 16.29 7.77 0.95
CA PHE A 105 16.66 9.02 0.31
C PHE A 105 17.81 8.80 -0.66
N TYR A 106 17.60 9.16 -1.91
CA TYR A 106 18.64 9.24 -2.92
C TYR A 106 19.47 10.55 -2.76
N GLU A 107 20.09 10.76 -1.61
CA GLU A 107 21.13 11.77 -1.53
C GLU A 107 22.37 11.17 -2.20
N ASN A 108 22.74 11.68 -3.38
CA ASN A 108 23.91 11.25 -4.18
C ASN A 108 23.76 9.91 -4.93
N SER A 109 22.61 9.65 -5.53
CA SER A 109 22.57 8.60 -6.54
C SER A 109 23.39 9.01 -7.76
N PRO A 110 24.51 8.35 -8.08
CA PRO A 110 25.09 8.49 -9.38
C PRO A 110 24.06 8.02 -10.41
N LYS A 111 23.83 8.80 -11.46
CA LYS A 111 22.92 8.45 -12.55
C LYS A 111 23.14 6.99 -12.94
N TYR A 112 22.19 6.11 -12.58
CA TYR A 112 22.11 4.71 -13.03
C TYR A 112 23.21 3.75 -12.55
N GLY A 113 23.63 3.78 -11.31
CA GLY A 113 24.52 2.76 -10.74
C GLY A 113 23.84 1.99 -9.60
N LEU A 114 24.04 0.67 -9.54
CA LEU A 114 23.77 -0.11 -8.33
C LEU A 114 24.59 0.50 -7.19
N VAL A 115 23.91 1.07 -6.20
CA VAL A 115 24.58 1.66 -5.04
C VAL A 115 24.86 0.53 -4.05
N GLU A 116 26.11 0.13 -3.95
CA GLU A 116 26.57 -0.66 -2.81
C GLU A 116 26.34 0.13 -1.53
N GLY A 117 25.53 -0.43 -0.61
CA GLY A 117 25.35 0.09 0.74
C GLY A 117 24.19 1.05 0.93
N TYR A 118 22.95 0.61 0.67
CA TYR A 118 21.74 1.25 1.19
C TYR A 118 21.74 1.23 2.72
N LYS A 119 22.09 2.33 3.35
CA LYS A 119 21.74 2.55 4.74
C LYS A 119 20.32 3.08 4.79
N HIS A 120 19.36 2.23 5.11
CA HIS A 120 17.99 2.64 5.42
C HIS A 120 18.03 3.60 6.62
N LYS A 121 17.83 4.89 6.38
CA LYS A 121 18.04 5.91 7.41
C LYS A 121 16.80 6.29 8.19
N ASN A 122 15.60 5.91 7.78
CA ASN A 122 14.40 6.29 8.53
C ASN A 122 13.37 5.16 8.54
N ILE A 123 13.21 4.57 9.71
CA ILE A 123 12.08 3.71 10.04
C ILE A 123 10.97 4.63 10.52
N ILE A 124 9.81 4.59 9.86
CA ILE A 124 8.65 5.36 10.28
C ILE A 124 7.61 4.37 10.75
N ASN A 125 7.28 4.46 12.03
CA ASN A 125 6.16 3.72 12.57
C ASN A 125 4.86 4.39 12.11
N ILE A 126 4.04 3.69 11.35
CA ILE A 126 2.74 4.17 10.83
C ILE A 126 1.66 3.84 11.87
N ASN A 127 1.84 4.29 13.12
CA ASN A 127 0.81 4.16 14.14
C ASN A 127 -0.27 5.22 13.99
#